data_33ce4a03c95b8372ca96e95016812fe5
#
_entry.id   33ce4a03c95b8372ca96e95016812fe5
#
_cell.length_a   1.000
_cell.length_b   1.000
_cell.length_c   1.000
_cell.angle_alpha   90.00
_cell.angle_beta   90.00
_cell.angle_gamma   90.00
#
_symmetry.space_group_name_H-M   'P 1'
#
loop_
_entity.id
_entity.type
_entity.pdbx_description
1 polymer ?
#
loop_
_entity_poly.entity_id
_entity_poly.type
_entity_poly.pdbx_seq_one_letter_code
_entity_poly.pdbx_strand_id
1 'polypeptide(L)'
;FIIDLLLLALTLFLGQMLADRLNAGNKTIAFQQSLFLNAFALIEFFKALLRLLFCPHVPALRPFAIRDETAKYWALRLSVLSGLIGYGLLVAVPIISNQVNVQFGALANVIIMLCITVWSLYLIFHNKKTITESLLHLADRSLSFFSLFIRAFALVWHWLASAYFIVLFFFSLFDPG
;
A
#
# COMPACT_ATOMS: atom_id res chain seq x y z
N PHE A 1 -0.86 -18.10 -2.15
CA PHE A 1 -1.25 -17.46 -0.88
C PHE A 1 -0.75 -18.22 0.34
N ILE A 2 -1.12 -19.51 0.51
CA ILE A 2 -0.67 -20.32 1.66
C ILE A 2 0.86 -20.42 1.67
N ILE A 3 1.50 -20.67 0.54
CA ILE A 3 2.95 -20.69 0.39
C ILE A 3 3.55 -19.31 0.73
N ASP A 4 2.93 -18.23 0.29
CA ASP A 4 3.39 -16.85 0.60
C ASP A 4 3.33 -16.58 2.11
N LEU A 5 2.25 -17.03 2.78
CA LEU A 5 2.12 -16.90 4.24
C LEU A 5 3.12 -17.78 5.01
N LEU A 6 3.39 -18.99 4.53
CA LEU A 6 4.41 -19.88 5.12
C LEU A 6 5.81 -19.28 4.97
N LEU A 7 6.14 -18.73 3.79
CA LEU A 7 7.40 -18.05 3.57
C LEU A 7 7.52 -16.80 4.45
N LEU A 8 6.44 -16.02 4.57
CA LEU A 8 6.38 -14.87 5.45
C LEU A 8 6.61 -15.27 6.93
N ALA A 9 5.90 -16.29 7.41
CA ALA A 9 6.07 -16.79 8.76
C ALA A 9 7.49 -17.31 9.01
N LEU A 10 8.08 -18.02 8.07
CA LEU A 10 9.46 -18.50 8.15
C LEU A 10 10.47 -17.36 8.19
N THR A 11 10.33 -16.35 7.32
CA THR A 11 11.22 -15.18 7.30
C THR A 11 11.11 -14.35 8.57
N LEU A 12 9.90 -14.18 9.14
CA LEU A 12 9.69 -13.52 10.42
C LEU A 12 10.32 -14.30 11.57
N PHE A 13 10.11 -15.61 11.62
CA PHE A 13 10.70 -16.46 12.65
C PHE A 13 12.23 -16.42 12.62
N LEU A 14 12.84 -16.55 11.44
CA LEU A 14 14.28 -16.44 11.28
C LEU A 14 14.79 -15.02 11.62
N GLY A 15 14.07 -14.00 11.20
CA GLY A 15 14.39 -12.60 11.53
C GLY A 15 14.36 -12.34 13.03
N GLN A 16 13.35 -12.83 13.73
CA GLN A 16 13.23 -12.73 15.19
C GLN A 16 14.36 -13.48 15.89
N MET A 17 14.65 -14.71 15.49
CA MET A 17 15.72 -15.54 16.05
C MET A 17 17.10 -14.91 15.88
N LEU A 18 17.37 -14.30 14.73
CA LEU A 18 18.60 -13.56 14.47
C LEU A 18 18.66 -12.27 15.32
N ALA A 19 17.56 -11.55 15.40
CA ALA A 19 17.42 -10.34 16.21
C ALA A 19 17.76 -10.63 17.69
N ASP A 20 17.19 -11.67 18.26
CA ASP A 20 17.42 -12.07 19.66
C ASP A 20 18.89 -12.45 19.93
N ARG A 21 19.55 -13.07 18.95
CA ARG A 21 20.98 -13.43 19.08
C ARG A 21 21.92 -12.23 18.93
N LEU A 22 21.60 -11.27 18.09
CA LEU A 22 22.44 -10.11 17.80
C LEU A 22 22.28 -8.98 18.83
N ASN A 23 21.12 -8.92 19.51
CA ASN A 23 20.77 -7.81 20.38
C ASN A 23 21.40 -7.82 21.78
N ALA A 24 22.20 -8.78 22.15
CA ALA A 24 22.99 -8.91 23.38
C ALA A 24 22.91 -7.75 24.41
N GLY A 25 21.66 -7.27 24.72
CA GLY A 25 21.37 -6.28 25.77
C GLY A 25 21.12 -4.83 25.33
N ASN A 26 21.19 -4.47 24.04
CA ASN A 26 20.91 -3.10 23.59
C ASN A 26 19.42 -2.92 23.23
N LYS A 27 18.64 -2.29 24.17
CA LYS A 27 17.19 -2.07 24.03
C LYS A 27 16.81 -1.23 22.79
N THR A 28 17.65 -0.27 22.40
CA THR A 28 17.38 0.60 21.26
C THR A 28 17.44 -0.18 19.94
N ILE A 29 18.43 -1.04 19.78
CA ILE A 29 18.58 -1.90 18.61
C ILE A 29 17.42 -2.91 18.55
N ALA A 30 17.07 -3.52 19.68
CA ALA A 30 15.93 -4.45 19.77
C ALA A 30 14.62 -3.79 19.33
N PHE A 31 14.35 -2.56 19.75
CA PHE A 31 13.16 -1.81 19.35
C PHE A 31 13.13 -1.52 17.84
N GLN A 32 14.23 -1.06 17.27
CA GLN A 32 14.33 -0.78 15.82
C GLN A 32 14.14 -2.04 14.98
N GLN A 33 14.70 -3.17 15.40
CA GLN A 33 14.53 -4.45 14.73
C GLN A 33 13.09 -4.95 14.80
N SER A 34 12.42 -4.79 15.94
CA SER A 34 11.02 -5.18 16.08
C SER A 34 10.11 -4.30 15.18
N LEU A 35 10.38 -3.00 15.10
CA LEU A 35 9.67 -2.10 14.18
C LEU A 35 9.84 -2.54 12.73
N PHE A 36 11.08 -2.85 12.31
CA PHE A 36 11.37 -3.32 10.96
C PHE A 36 10.65 -4.63 10.65
N LEU A 37 10.72 -5.62 11.57
CA LEU A 37 10.06 -6.92 11.38
C LEU A 37 8.55 -6.79 11.30
N ASN A 38 7.93 -5.95 12.15
CA ASN A 38 6.49 -5.70 12.14
C ASN A 38 6.07 -4.97 10.85
N ALA A 39 6.81 -3.96 10.42
CA ALA A 39 6.56 -3.27 9.16
C ALA A 39 6.70 -4.21 7.97
N PHE A 40 7.77 -5.03 7.93
CA PHE A 40 7.97 -6.05 6.91
C PHE A 40 6.81 -7.05 6.86
N ALA A 41 6.38 -7.56 8.03
CA ALA A 41 5.25 -8.48 8.14
C ALA A 41 3.96 -7.88 7.55
N LEU A 42 3.66 -6.65 7.92
CA LEU A 42 2.46 -5.94 7.46
C LEU A 42 2.49 -5.72 5.94
N ILE A 43 3.62 -5.27 5.41
CA ILE A 43 3.79 -4.98 3.98
C ILE A 43 3.67 -6.26 3.15
N GLU A 44 4.39 -7.32 3.53
CA GLU A 44 4.37 -8.58 2.79
C GLU A 44 3.02 -9.29 2.91
N PHE A 45 2.36 -9.22 4.08
CA PHE A 45 0.98 -9.69 4.24
C PHE A 45 0.02 -8.95 3.29
N PHE A 46 0.13 -7.62 3.20
CA PHE A 46 -0.72 -6.83 2.31
C PHE A 46 -0.44 -7.16 0.83
N LYS A 47 0.82 -7.33 0.44
CA LYS A 47 1.18 -7.78 -0.91
C LYS A 47 0.68 -9.20 -1.20
N ALA A 48 0.70 -10.11 -0.22
CA ALA A 48 0.14 -11.44 -0.35
C ALA A 48 -1.39 -11.37 -0.55
N LEU A 49 -2.07 -10.47 0.17
CA LEU A 49 -3.50 -10.20 0.00
C LEU A 49 -3.81 -9.65 -1.41
N LEU A 50 -3.02 -8.71 -1.91
CA LEU A 50 -3.15 -8.21 -3.28
C LEU A 50 -2.95 -9.35 -4.30
N ARG A 51 -1.97 -10.23 -4.11
CA ARG A 51 -1.77 -11.42 -4.96
C ARG A 51 -2.96 -12.36 -4.91
N LEU A 52 -3.59 -12.52 -3.76
CA LEU A 52 -4.81 -13.32 -3.61
C LEU A 52 -5.99 -12.69 -4.36
N LEU A 53 -6.21 -11.37 -4.19
CA LEU A 53 -7.33 -10.66 -4.81
C LEU A 53 -7.23 -10.62 -6.34
N PHE A 54 -6.04 -10.36 -6.86
CA PHE A 54 -5.84 -10.23 -8.30
C PHE A 54 -5.47 -11.55 -8.99
N CYS A 55 -4.99 -12.57 -8.24
CA CYS A 55 -4.52 -13.86 -8.76
C CYS A 55 -3.82 -13.73 -10.14
N PRO A 56 -2.71 -12.99 -10.25
CA PRO A 56 -2.13 -12.62 -11.54
C PRO A 56 -1.61 -13.81 -12.33
N HIS A 57 -1.37 -14.95 -11.67
CA HIS A 57 -0.81 -16.17 -12.28
C HIS A 57 -1.85 -17.27 -12.56
N VAL A 58 -3.01 -17.26 -11.88
CA VAL A 58 -4.03 -18.31 -12.00
C VAL A 58 -5.42 -17.71 -12.17
N PRO A 59 -5.87 -17.45 -13.40
CA PRO A 59 -7.16 -16.80 -13.68
C PRO A 59 -8.36 -17.53 -13.07
N ALA A 60 -8.31 -18.86 -12.99
CA ALA A 60 -9.39 -19.70 -12.48
C ALA A 60 -9.67 -19.54 -10.97
N LEU A 61 -8.71 -19.04 -10.19
CA LEU A 61 -8.85 -18.80 -8.75
C LEU A 61 -9.19 -17.35 -8.41
N ARG A 62 -9.41 -16.51 -9.40
CA ARG A 62 -9.67 -15.08 -9.20
C ARG A 62 -11.10 -14.88 -8.69
N PRO A 63 -11.30 -14.16 -7.56
CA PRO A 63 -12.65 -13.89 -7.04
C PRO A 63 -13.45 -12.92 -7.92
N PHE A 64 -12.77 -12.13 -8.74
CA PHE A 64 -13.40 -11.17 -9.65
C PHE A 64 -13.10 -11.51 -11.12
N ALA A 65 -14.09 -11.37 -12.00
CA ALA A 65 -13.94 -11.58 -13.44
C ALA A 65 -13.20 -10.39 -14.10
N ILE A 66 -11.90 -10.27 -13.85
CA ILE A 66 -11.03 -9.22 -14.40
C ILE A 66 -10.11 -9.85 -15.46
N ARG A 67 -9.82 -9.13 -16.55
CA ARG A 67 -8.88 -9.57 -17.58
C ARG A 67 -7.47 -9.73 -17.00
N ASP A 68 -6.72 -10.70 -17.51
CA ASP A 68 -5.40 -11.06 -17.00
C ASP A 68 -4.41 -9.90 -16.99
N GLU A 69 -4.39 -9.13 -18.07
CA GLU A 69 -3.53 -7.94 -18.19
C GLU A 69 -3.87 -6.88 -17.13
N THR A 70 -5.16 -6.64 -16.91
CA THR A 70 -5.65 -5.68 -15.91
C THR A 70 -5.32 -6.14 -14.50
N ALA A 71 -5.46 -7.43 -14.21
CA ALA A 71 -5.13 -8.00 -12.90
C ALA A 71 -3.63 -7.88 -12.60
N LYS A 72 -2.76 -8.23 -13.56
CA LYS A 72 -1.30 -8.06 -13.43
C LYS A 72 -0.91 -6.60 -13.26
N TYR A 73 -1.50 -5.72 -14.05
CA TYR A 73 -1.27 -4.28 -13.98
C TYR A 73 -1.57 -3.73 -12.57
N TRP A 74 -2.76 -4.01 -12.02
CA TRP A 74 -3.16 -3.53 -10.71
C TRP A 74 -2.37 -4.17 -9.57
N ALA A 75 -2.13 -5.48 -9.63
CA ALA A 75 -1.31 -6.17 -8.63
C ALA A 75 0.08 -5.55 -8.50
N LEU A 76 0.73 -5.26 -9.64
CA LEU A 76 2.06 -4.63 -9.64
C LEU A 76 2.00 -3.19 -9.09
N ARG A 77 1.08 -2.36 -9.58
CA ARG A 77 1.00 -0.95 -9.20
C ARG A 77 0.66 -0.74 -7.72
N LEU A 78 -0.28 -1.53 -7.21
CA LEU A 78 -0.64 -1.50 -5.79
C LEU A 78 0.45 -2.09 -4.91
N SER A 79 1.19 -3.10 -5.37
CA SER A 79 2.36 -3.62 -4.64
C SER A 79 3.48 -2.58 -4.53
N VAL A 80 3.73 -1.81 -5.58
CA VAL A 80 4.69 -0.69 -5.55
C VAL A 80 4.23 0.38 -4.56
N LEU A 81 2.96 0.79 -4.62
CA LEU A 81 2.40 1.78 -3.70
C LEU A 81 2.48 1.32 -2.24
N SER A 82 2.11 0.05 -1.98
CA SER A 82 2.23 -0.56 -0.64
C SER A 82 3.67 -0.58 -0.14
N GLY A 83 4.62 -0.90 -1.04
CA GLY A 83 6.04 -0.87 -0.72
C GLY A 83 6.52 0.55 -0.37
N LEU A 84 6.09 1.54 -1.13
CA LEU A 84 6.47 2.94 -0.91
C LEU A 84 5.91 3.46 0.43
N ILE A 85 4.64 3.18 0.72
CA ILE A 85 4.01 3.55 1.99
C ILE A 85 4.66 2.78 3.15
N GLY A 86 4.76 1.47 3.03
CA GLY A 86 5.24 0.62 4.12
C GLY A 86 6.71 0.82 4.41
N TYR A 87 7.59 0.58 3.44
CA TYR A 87 9.04 0.73 3.67
C TYR A 87 9.46 2.20 3.77
N GLY A 88 8.78 3.12 3.06
CA GLY A 88 9.06 4.54 3.15
C GLY A 88 8.70 5.11 4.50
N LEU A 89 7.42 5.07 4.87
CA LEU A 89 6.94 5.74 6.08
C LEU A 89 7.19 4.93 7.36
N LEU A 90 7.00 3.60 7.34
CA LEU A 90 7.11 2.78 8.56
C LEU A 90 8.55 2.35 8.88
N VAL A 91 9.48 2.42 7.91
CA VAL A 91 10.85 1.96 8.10
C VAL A 91 11.85 3.10 7.89
N ALA A 92 11.89 3.70 6.69
CA ALA A 92 12.91 4.67 6.34
C ALA A 92 12.82 5.95 7.19
N VAL A 93 11.62 6.52 7.37
CA VAL A 93 11.42 7.74 8.16
C VAL A 93 11.85 7.54 9.62
N PRO A 94 11.39 6.53 10.38
CA PRO A 94 11.83 6.31 11.74
C PRO A 94 13.34 6.03 11.87
N ILE A 95 13.93 5.30 10.92
CA ILE A 95 15.38 5.04 10.95
C ILE A 95 16.15 6.34 10.77
N ILE A 96 15.80 7.17 9.78
CA ILE A 96 16.47 8.44 9.52
C ILE A 96 16.31 9.39 10.71
N SER A 97 15.09 9.49 11.27
CA SER A 97 14.83 10.32 12.47
C SER A 97 15.70 9.93 13.66
N ASN A 98 15.86 8.61 13.90
CA ASN A 98 16.58 8.11 15.07
C ASN A 98 18.10 8.06 14.87
N GLN A 99 18.57 7.78 13.66
CA GLN A 99 20.02 7.60 13.40
C GLN A 99 20.74 8.87 12.97
N VAL A 100 20.03 9.79 12.32
CA VAL A 100 20.61 11.03 11.79
C VAL A 100 20.13 12.23 12.59
N ASN A 101 18.87 12.63 12.40
CA ASN A 101 18.24 13.73 13.10
C ASN A 101 16.73 13.74 12.78
N VAL A 102 15.92 14.23 13.71
CA VAL A 102 14.46 14.41 13.54
C VAL A 102 14.15 15.28 12.31
N GLN A 103 14.93 16.34 12.05
CA GLN A 103 14.73 17.21 10.88
C GLN A 103 14.93 16.46 9.54
N PHE A 104 15.94 15.59 9.45
CA PHE A 104 16.14 14.75 8.26
C PHE A 104 15.05 13.70 8.11
N GLY A 105 14.54 13.16 9.22
CA GLY A 105 13.38 12.27 9.21
C GLY A 105 12.12 12.97 8.68
N ALA A 106 11.86 14.20 9.14
CA ALA A 106 10.77 15.03 8.66
C ALA A 106 10.89 15.33 7.16
N LEU A 107 12.09 15.69 6.69
CA LEU A 107 12.35 15.92 5.27
C LEU A 107 12.11 14.64 4.45
N ALA A 108 12.60 13.50 4.92
CA ALA A 108 12.39 12.21 4.27
C ALA A 108 10.89 11.85 4.19
N ASN A 109 10.13 12.11 5.27
CA ASN A 109 8.68 11.92 5.30
C ASN A 109 7.98 12.74 4.20
N VAL A 110 8.28 14.02 4.09
CA VAL A 110 7.70 14.91 3.06
C VAL A 110 8.05 14.43 1.65
N ILE A 111 9.30 14.04 1.40
CA ILE A 111 9.73 13.54 0.08
C ILE A 111 8.99 12.24 -0.26
N ILE A 112 8.91 11.29 0.67
CA ILE A 112 8.22 10.02 0.47
C ILE A 112 6.73 10.25 0.23
N MET A 113 6.08 11.12 1.01
CA MET A 113 4.68 11.48 0.83
C MET A 113 4.42 12.17 -0.51
N LEU A 114 5.35 13.00 -0.97
CA LEU A 114 5.28 13.59 -2.31
C LEU A 114 5.31 12.49 -3.39
N CYS A 115 6.24 11.54 -3.28
CA CYS A 115 6.33 10.41 -4.22
C CYS A 115 5.06 9.56 -4.22
N ILE A 116 4.49 9.26 -3.03
CA ILE A 116 3.23 8.53 -2.88
C ILE A 116 2.09 9.29 -3.56
N THR A 117 2.00 10.58 -3.31
CA THR A 117 0.94 11.44 -3.87
C THR A 117 1.03 11.51 -5.39
N VAL A 118 2.20 11.80 -5.93
CA VAL A 118 2.43 11.86 -7.39
C VAL A 118 2.10 10.53 -8.06
N TRP A 119 2.56 9.42 -7.47
CA TRP A 119 2.27 8.08 -7.99
C TRP A 119 0.77 7.76 -7.95
N SER A 120 0.09 8.09 -6.85
CA SER A 120 -1.34 7.87 -6.69
C SER A 120 -2.16 8.72 -7.66
N LEU A 121 -1.85 10.00 -7.82
CA LEU A 121 -2.49 10.87 -8.79
C LEU A 121 -2.29 10.36 -10.22
N TYR A 122 -1.07 9.95 -10.57
CA TYR A 122 -0.81 9.33 -11.86
C TYR A 122 -1.71 8.12 -12.11
N LEU A 123 -1.83 7.19 -11.12
CA LEU A 123 -2.69 6.01 -11.24
C LEU A 123 -4.17 6.39 -11.39
N ILE A 124 -4.66 7.36 -10.62
CA ILE A 124 -6.05 7.82 -10.66
C ILE A 124 -6.38 8.39 -12.04
N PHE A 125 -5.59 9.34 -12.53
CA PHE A 125 -5.87 10.01 -13.80
C PHE A 125 -5.64 9.09 -15.00
N HIS A 126 -4.63 8.25 -14.96
CA HIS A 126 -4.34 7.29 -16.04
C HIS A 126 -5.46 6.25 -16.20
N ASN A 127 -6.05 5.80 -15.09
CA ASN A 127 -7.09 4.77 -15.10
C ASN A 127 -8.52 5.33 -14.98
N LYS A 128 -8.70 6.65 -14.99
CA LYS A 128 -9.98 7.31 -14.80
C LYS A 128 -11.09 6.71 -15.67
N LYS A 129 -10.85 6.60 -16.98
CA LYS A 129 -11.84 6.10 -17.95
C LYS A 129 -12.22 4.64 -17.65
N THR A 130 -11.24 3.77 -17.51
CA THR A 130 -11.45 2.33 -17.28
C THR A 130 -12.24 2.07 -15.99
N ILE A 131 -11.91 2.78 -14.91
CA ILE A 131 -12.62 2.63 -13.63
C ILE A 131 -14.03 3.19 -13.73
N THR A 132 -14.20 4.36 -14.35
CA THR A 132 -15.52 4.96 -14.53
C THR A 132 -16.45 4.07 -15.37
N GLU A 133 -15.95 3.51 -16.47
CA GLU A 133 -16.72 2.57 -17.32
C GLU A 133 -17.08 1.30 -16.54
N SER A 134 -16.15 0.75 -15.76
CA SER A 134 -16.41 -0.41 -14.90
C SER A 134 -17.48 -0.14 -13.86
N LEU A 135 -17.47 1.03 -13.23
CA LEU A 135 -18.48 1.46 -12.27
C LEU A 135 -19.85 1.65 -12.93
N LEU A 136 -19.89 2.28 -14.10
CA LEU A 136 -21.14 2.44 -14.85
C LEU A 136 -21.74 1.09 -15.26
N HIS A 137 -20.90 0.16 -15.73
CA HIS A 137 -21.34 -1.20 -16.05
C HIS A 137 -21.88 -1.96 -14.82
N LEU A 138 -21.29 -1.72 -13.65
CA LEU A 138 -21.79 -2.25 -12.38
C LEU A 138 -23.14 -1.62 -12.01
N ALA A 139 -23.30 -0.31 -12.24
CA ALA A 139 -24.55 0.39 -12.03
C ALA A 139 -25.69 -0.18 -12.87
N ASP A 140 -25.42 -0.53 -14.13
CA ASP A 140 -26.42 -1.09 -15.06
C ASP A 140 -26.92 -2.49 -14.65
N ARG A 141 -26.12 -3.23 -13.88
CA ARG A 141 -26.46 -4.54 -13.31
C ARG A 141 -27.06 -4.49 -11.91
N SER A 142 -27.08 -3.32 -11.29
CA SER A 142 -27.56 -3.10 -9.91
C SER A 142 -29.04 -2.74 -9.88
N LEU A 143 -29.67 -2.96 -8.71
CA LEU A 143 -31.04 -2.48 -8.45
C LEU A 143 -31.10 -0.96 -8.62
N SER A 144 -32.23 -0.45 -9.11
CA SER A 144 -32.43 0.96 -9.49
C SER A 144 -31.98 1.98 -8.47
N PHE A 145 -32.18 1.71 -7.18
CA PHE A 145 -31.75 2.59 -6.10
C PHE A 145 -30.22 2.67 -5.99
N PHE A 146 -29.52 1.51 -5.99
CA PHE A 146 -28.05 1.45 -5.93
C PHE A 146 -27.39 1.96 -7.22
N SER A 147 -28.03 1.78 -8.37
CA SER A 147 -27.56 2.27 -9.66
C SER A 147 -27.33 3.78 -9.65
N LEU A 148 -28.24 4.56 -9.04
CA LEU A 148 -28.10 6.01 -8.94
C LEU A 148 -26.84 6.42 -8.14
N PHE A 149 -26.62 5.79 -6.98
CA PHE A 149 -25.45 6.06 -6.15
C PHE A 149 -24.15 5.67 -6.86
N ILE A 150 -24.09 4.51 -7.52
CA ILE A 150 -22.90 4.05 -8.24
C ILE A 150 -22.61 5.00 -9.42
N ARG A 151 -23.60 5.47 -10.16
CA ARG A 151 -23.42 6.44 -11.24
C ARG A 151 -22.92 7.78 -10.72
N ALA A 152 -23.50 8.30 -9.63
CA ALA A 152 -23.03 9.53 -9.00
C ALA A 152 -21.58 9.38 -8.52
N PHE A 153 -21.25 8.26 -7.87
CA PHE A 153 -19.88 7.95 -7.44
C PHE A 153 -18.92 7.83 -8.62
N ALA A 154 -19.32 7.19 -9.71
CA ALA A 154 -18.52 7.05 -10.93
C ALA A 154 -18.09 8.39 -11.55
N LEU A 155 -18.84 9.46 -11.32
CA LEU A 155 -18.52 10.81 -11.79
C LEU A 155 -17.48 11.51 -10.91
N VAL A 156 -17.53 11.28 -9.59
CA VAL A 156 -16.76 12.06 -8.61
C VAL A 156 -15.60 11.28 -7.97
N TRP A 157 -15.52 9.93 -8.12
CA TRP A 157 -14.54 9.10 -7.43
C TRP A 157 -13.08 9.58 -7.60
N HIS A 158 -12.71 10.03 -8.80
CA HIS A 158 -11.36 10.47 -9.09
C HIS A 158 -11.02 11.78 -8.39
N TRP A 159 -11.99 12.68 -8.21
CA TRP A 159 -11.83 13.90 -7.43
C TRP A 159 -11.68 13.60 -5.94
N LEU A 160 -12.50 12.69 -5.41
CA LEU A 160 -12.44 12.27 -4.01
C LEU A 160 -11.11 11.57 -3.72
N ALA A 161 -10.70 10.64 -4.58
CA ALA A 161 -9.42 9.95 -4.43
C ALA A 161 -8.22 10.92 -4.53
N SER A 162 -8.25 11.87 -5.48
CA SER A 162 -7.19 12.87 -5.62
C SER A 162 -7.13 13.79 -4.42
N ALA A 163 -8.29 14.30 -3.95
CA ALA A 163 -8.38 15.15 -2.78
C ALA A 163 -7.82 14.44 -1.52
N TYR A 164 -8.14 13.15 -1.35
CA TYR A 164 -7.62 12.35 -0.23
C TYR A 164 -6.09 12.34 -0.20
N PHE A 165 -5.40 12.03 -1.30
CA PHE A 165 -3.94 11.99 -1.33
C PHE A 165 -3.32 13.38 -1.20
N ILE A 166 -3.94 14.41 -1.77
CA ILE A 166 -3.49 15.80 -1.63
C ILE A 166 -3.60 16.25 -0.17
N VAL A 167 -4.71 15.96 0.50
CA VAL A 167 -4.91 16.30 1.92
C VAL A 167 -3.88 15.57 2.79
N LEU A 168 -3.63 14.29 2.56
CA LEU A 168 -2.58 13.54 3.29
C LEU A 168 -1.20 14.16 3.10
N PHE A 169 -0.87 14.61 1.88
CA PHE A 169 0.40 15.29 1.63
C PHE A 169 0.50 16.63 2.41
N PHE A 170 -0.57 17.42 2.43
CA PHE A 170 -0.58 18.65 3.22
C PHE A 170 -0.45 18.38 4.72
N PHE A 171 -1.13 17.36 5.23
CA PHE A 171 -0.93 16.94 6.64
C PHE A 171 0.54 16.60 6.93
N SER A 172 1.20 15.88 6.04
CA SER A 172 2.62 15.55 6.18
C SER A 172 3.54 16.78 6.14
N LEU A 173 3.12 17.89 5.54
CA LEU A 173 3.88 19.15 5.56
C LEU A 173 3.76 19.89 6.89
N PHE A 174 2.58 19.85 7.53
CA PHE A 174 2.32 20.59 8.77
C PHE A 174 2.70 19.80 10.03
N ASP A 175 2.61 18.48 9.97
CA ASP A 175 2.99 17.57 11.05
C ASP A 175 3.83 16.41 10.47
N PRO A 176 5.11 16.64 10.25
CA PRO A 176 5.99 15.66 9.59
C PRO A 176 6.38 14.48 10.49
N GLY A 177 5.87 14.36 11.74
CA GLY A 177 6.10 13.25 12.69
C GLY A 177 7.16 13.52 13.72
#